data_8fa745be26d3f4d7b9f3c0883ac1642c
#
_entry.id   8fa745be26d3f4d7b9f3c0883ac1642c
#
_cell.length_a   1.000
_cell.length_b   1.000
_cell.length_c   1.000
_cell.angle_alpha   90.00
_cell.angle_beta   90.00
_cell.angle_gamma   90.00
#
_symmetry.space_group_name_H-M   'P 1'
#
loop_
_entity.id
_entity.type
_entity.pdbx_description
1 polymer ?
#
loop_
_entity_poly.entity_id
_entity_poly.type
_entity_poly.pdbx_seq_one_letter_code
_entity_poly.pdbx_strand_id
1 'polypeptide(L)'
;MIIGTCEVTFRADWVTSLKEKRMVLKSLMEKTRHKFNISIAEVDNQDNHKLLTIGFACVSNESRHADSMVQHVLDFMEKNT
;
A
#
# COMPACT_ATOMS: atom_id res chain seq x y z
N MET A 1 -8.70 -18.78 -10.62
CA MET A 1 -8.19 -17.42 -10.36
C MET A 1 -7.80 -17.30 -8.90
N ILE A 2 -6.62 -16.77 -8.66
CA ILE A 2 -6.09 -16.54 -7.32
C ILE A 2 -6.03 -15.04 -7.07
N ILE A 3 -6.44 -14.63 -5.88
CA ILE A 3 -6.36 -13.22 -5.47
C ILE A 3 -5.39 -13.12 -4.29
N GLY A 4 -4.31 -12.38 -4.47
CA GLY A 4 -3.39 -12.05 -3.38
C GLY A 4 -3.78 -10.72 -2.76
N THR A 5 -3.88 -10.67 -1.42
CA THR A 5 -4.25 -9.44 -0.71
C THR A 5 -3.31 -9.17 0.44
N CYS A 6 -3.19 -7.89 0.80
CA CYS A 6 -2.43 -7.49 1.97
C CYS A 6 -2.99 -6.18 2.51
N GLU A 7 -3.05 -6.07 3.84
CA GLU A 7 -3.33 -4.81 4.51
C GLU A 7 -2.13 -4.52 5.41
N VAL A 8 -1.57 -3.33 5.29
CA VAL A 8 -0.37 -2.94 6.03
C VAL A 8 -0.54 -1.53 6.60
N THR A 9 -0.03 -1.32 7.81
CA THR A 9 -0.04 -0.01 8.45
C THR A 9 1.39 0.47 8.64
N PHE A 10 1.69 1.67 8.12
CA PHE A 10 2.97 2.35 8.33
C PHE A 10 2.77 3.51 9.30
N ARG A 11 3.76 3.76 10.15
CA ARG A 11 3.79 4.94 11.00
C ARG A 11 4.56 6.06 10.32
N ALA A 12 3.98 7.25 10.36
CA ALA A 12 4.61 8.45 9.81
C ALA A 12 4.62 9.53 10.90
N ASP A 13 5.44 9.34 11.94
CA ASP A 13 5.49 10.22 13.11
C ASP A 13 5.92 11.65 12.75
N TRP A 14 6.58 11.84 11.60
CA TRP A 14 7.02 13.13 11.09
C TRP A 14 5.89 13.92 10.40
N VAL A 15 4.76 13.29 10.14
CA VAL A 15 3.60 13.95 9.52
C VAL A 15 2.84 14.71 10.59
N THR A 16 2.51 15.98 10.34
CA THR A 16 1.92 16.88 11.32
C THR A 16 0.46 17.26 11.03
N SER A 17 -0.09 16.88 9.89
CA SER A 17 -1.46 17.21 9.51
C SER A 17 -2.07 16.18 8.59
N LEU A 18 -3.40 16.15 8.50
CA LEU A 18 -4.11 15.29 7.55
C LEU A 18 -3.80 15.68 6.11
N LYS A 19 -3.62 16.97 5.84
CA LYS A 19 -3.25 17.42 4.49
C LYS A 19 -1.92 16.86 4.06
N GLU A 20 -0.92 16.92 4.94
CA GLU A 20 0.41 16.37 4.69
C GLU A 20 0.34 14.85 4.50
N LYS A 21 -0.43 14.16 5.36
CA LYS A 21 -0.64 12.72 5.24
C LYS A 21 -1.22 12.35 3.88
N ARG A 22 -2.24 13.07 3.42
CA ARG A 22 -2.87 12.78 2.12
C ARG A 22 -1.89 12.91 0.96
N MET A 23 -0.98 13.88 1.04
CA MET A 23 0.06 14.05 0.03
C MET A 23 1.05 12.88 0.04
N VAL A 24 1.50 12.48 1.22
CA VAL A 24 2.42 11.35 1.40
C VAL A 24 1.78 10.05 0.93
N LEU A 25 0.55 9.80 1.36
CA LEU A 25 -0.19 8.60 1.03
C LEU A 25 -0.45 8.51 -0.48
N LYS A 26 -0.90 9.61 -1.09
CA LYS A 26 -1.15 9.67 -2.53
C LYS A 26 0.11 9.37 -3.32
N SER A 27 1.23 9.98 -2.93
CA SER A 27 2.52 9.75 -3.58
C SER A 27 2.93 8.29 -3.51
N LEU A 28 2.84 7.68 -2.32
CA LEU A 28 3.19 6.27 -2.13
C LEU A 28 2.30 5.36 -2.97
N MET A 29 0.99 5.57 -2.93
CA MET A 29 0.05 4.74 -3.69
C MET A 29 0.24 4.89 -5.19
N GLU A 30 0.48 6.09 -5.69
CA GLU A 30 0.71 6.32 -7.13
C GLU A 30 2.00 5.66 -7.61
N LYS A 31 3.09 5.77 -6.85
CA LYS A 31 4.35 5.10 -7.17
C LYS A 31 4.17 3.59 -7.23
N THR A 32 3.45 3.04 -6.26
CA THR A 32 3.22 1.60 -6.18
C THR A 32 2.34 1.12 -7.33
N ARG A 33 1.27 1.85 -7.61
CA ARG A 33 0.35 1.53 -8.71
C ARG A 33 1.05 1.62 -10.07
N HIS A 34 1.96 2.57 -10.22
CA HIS A 34 2.72 2.73 -11.46
C HIS A 34 3.67 1.56 -11.70
N LYS A 35 4.25 1.02 -10.64
CA LYS A 35 5.21 -0.08 -10.73
C LYS A 35 4.55 -1.45 -10.84
N PHE A 36 3.41 -1.63 -10.19
CA PHE A 36 2.73 -2.94 -10.11
C PHE A 36 1.31 -2.86 -10.60
N ASN A 37 0.85 -3.94 -11.23
CA ASN A 37 -0.55 -4.05 -11.65
C ASN A 37 -1.39 -4.56 -10.48
N ILE A 38 -1.83 -3.63 -9.64
CA ILE A 38 -2.61 -3.93 -8.43
C ILE A 38 -3.76 -2.96 -8.26
N SER A 39 -4.75 -3.36 -7.46
CA SER A 39 -5.74 -2.44 -6.91
C SER A 39 -5.26 -2.03 -5.52
N ILE A 40 -5.22 -0.74 -5.21
CA ILE A 40 -4.67 -0.22 -3.97
C ILE A 40 -5.51 0.94 -3.45
N ALA A 41 -5.71 0.99 -2.13
CA ALA A 41 -6.49 2.04 -1.48
C ALA A 41 -6.09 2.20 -0.02
N GLU A 42 -6.38 3.38 0.54
CA GLU A 42 -6.38 3.56 2.00
C GLU A 42 -7.64 2.87 2.54
N VAL A 43 -7.49 1.97 3.50
CA VAL A 43 -8.60 1.13 3.98
C VAL A 43 -8.96 1.34 5.45
N ASP A 44 -8.16 2.07 6.20
CA ASP A 44 -8.44 2.37 7.61
C ASP A 44 -7.65 3.59 8.06
N ASN A 45 -7.93 4.07 9.27
CA ASN A 45 -7.20 5.19 9.91
C ASN A 45 -7.19 6.48 9.08
N GLN A 46 -8.25 6.72 8.30
CA GLN A 46 -8.34 7.89 7.41
C GLN A 46 -8.18 9.22 8.17
N ASP A 47 -8.64 9.28 9.41
CA ASP A 47 -8.60 10.50 10.23
C ASP A 47 -7.36 10.60 11.12
N ASN A 48 -6.47 9.61 11.07
CA ASN A 48 -5.23 9.60 11.86
C ASN A 48 -4.05 9.96 10.96
N HIS A 49 -3.49 11.16 11.14
CA HIS A 49 -2.41 11.64 10.27
C HIS A 49 -1.08 10.93 10.46
N LYS A 50 -0.92 10.14 11.51
CA LYS A 50 0.33 9.41 11.80
C LYS A 50 0.31 7.96 11.33
N LEU A 51 -0.85 7.44 10.90
CA LEU A 51 -1.00 6.06 10.45
C LEU A 51 -1.45 6.00 8.99
N LEU A 52 -0.71 5.24 8.19
CA LEU A 52 -1.02 4.98 6.78
C LEU A 52 -1.43 3.51 6.68
N THR A 53 -2.73 3.23 6.60
CA THR A 53 -3.24 1.88 6.49
C THR A 53 -3.72 1.63 5.06
N ILE A 54 -2.96 0.82 4.34
CA ILE A 54 -3.12 0.59 2.92
C ILE A 54 -3.48 -0.87 2.68
N GLY A 55 -4.52 -1.09 1.88
CA GLY A 55 -4.86 -2.41 1.38
C GLY A 55 -4.58 -2.50 -0.12
N PHE A 56 -4.08 -3.63 -0.57
CA PHE A 56 -3.91 -3.88 -2.00
C PHE A 56 -4.23 -5.32 -2.36
N ALA A 57 -4.54 -5.53 -3.64
CA ALA A 57 -4.89 -6.84 -4.17
C ALA A 57 -4.29 -7.03 -5.56
N CYS A 58 -3.88 -8.25 -5.87
CA CYS A 58 -3.46 -8.65 -7.20
C CYS A 58 -4.17 -9.93 -7.62
N VAL A 59 -4.19 -10.19 -8.92
CA VAL A 59 -4.83 -11.36 -9.51
C VAL A 59 -3.76 -12.19 -10.21
N SER A 60 -3.82 -13.51 -10.03
CA SER A 60 -2.93 -14.44 -10.70
C SER A 60 -3.67 -15.75 -10.97
N ASN A 61 -3.10 -16.59 -11.82
CA ASN A 61 -3.57 -17.95 -12.04
C ASN A 61 -2.79 -18.97 -11.19
N GLU A 62 -1.85 -18.50 -10.37
CA GLU A 62 -0.97 -19.37 -9.58
C GLU A 62 -0.71 -18.74 -8.21
N SER A 63 -0.91 -19.53 -7.13
CA SER A 63 -0.76 -19.07 -5.75
C SER A 63 0.65 -18.57 -5.47
N ARG A 64 1.66 -19.29 -5.95
CA ARG A 64 3.06 -18.92 -5.73
C ARG A 64 3.38 -17.55 -6.35
N HIS A 65 2.85 -17.28 -7.53
CA HIS A 65 3.02 -15.99 -8.19
C HIS A 65 2.30 -14.88 -7.43
N ALA A 66 1.08 -15.14 -6.96
CA ALA A 66 0.32 -14.16 -6.16
C ALA A 66 1.08 -13.80 -4.87
N ASP A 67 1.60 -14.81 -4.16
CA ASP A 67 2.38 -14.60 -2.94
C ASP A 67 3.64 -13.77 -3.21
N SER A 68 4.33 -14.08 -4.28
CA SER A 68 5.54 -13.35 -4.70
C SER A 68 5.22 -11.89 -5.03
N MET A 69 4.11 -11.64 -5.74
CA MET A 69 3.66 -10.28 -6.06
C MET A 69 3.37 -9.48 -4.79
N VAL A 70 2.62 -10.07 -3.86
CA VAL A 70 2.28 -9.41 -2.59
C VAL A 70 3.55 -9.02 -1.85
N GLN A 71 4.53 -9.92 -1.76
CA GLN A 71 5.78 -9.64 -1.06
C GLN A 71 6.59 -8.54 -1.76
N HIS A 72 6.66 -8.55 -3.08
CA HIS A 72 7.37 -7.52 -3.84
C HIS A 72 6.74 -6.13 -3.67
N VAL A 73 5.41 -6.06 -3.66
CA VAL A 73 4.69 -4.81 -3.44
C VAL A 73 4.97 -4.28 -2.04
N LEU A 74 4.89 -5.15 -1.04
CA LEU A 74 5.15 -4.77 0.35
C LEU A 74 6.57 -4.24 0.55
N ASP A 75 7.56 -4.95 -0.02
CA ASP A 75 8.96 -4.53 0.05
C ASP A 75 9.18 -3.17 -0.61
N PHE A 76 8.54 -2.94 -1.76
CA PHE A 76 8.60 -1.66 -2.46
C PHE A 76 8.04 -0.52 -1.60
N MET A 77 6.86 -0.74 -1.00
CA MET A 77 6.25 0.28 -0.15
C MET A 77 7.10 0.59 1.07
N GLU A 78 7.69 -0.41 1.70
CA GLU A 78 8.56 -0.23 2.86
C GLU A 78 9.79 0.63 2.51
N LYS A 79 10.34 0.48 1.32
CA LYS A 79 11.48 1.27 0.86
C LYS A 79 11.12 2.71 0.51
N ASN A 80 9.85 3.00 0.26
CA ASN A 80 9.39 4.30 -0.21
C ASN A 80 8.56 5.08 0.81
N THR A 81 8.49 4.61 2.05
CA THR A 81 7.79 5.33 3.14
C THR A 81 8.72 6.16 4.01
#